data_f8c58d75608a4224b818eda4c8c02890
#
_entry.id   f8c58d75608a4224b818eda4c8c02890
#
_cell.length_a   1.000
_cell.length_b   1.000
_cell.length_c   1.000
_cell.angle_alpha   90.00
_cell.angle_beta   90.00
_cell.angle_gamma   90.00
#
_symmetry.space_group_name_H-M   'P 1'
#
loop_
_entity.id
_entity.type
_entity.pdbx_description
1 polymer ?
#
loop_
_entity_poly.entity_id
_entity_poly.type
_entity_poly.pdbx_seq_one_letter_code
_entity_poly.pdbx_strand_id
1 'polypeptide(L)'
;MQGNFIQETCRSGRGPGEYIHACSIECDSSFVYVLDMPGKKLIYYDHSMNFVIAKNLSYTSSDFKITDKHFLFNNLEDIDGNYYYLYRDRDMNEVDHFIPYKPKWGHTLHGRGTTGQMFTWNESTKQSFLVRPFSNQIYEFTPAGNYD
;
A
#
# COMPACT_ATOMS: atom_id res chain seq x y z
N MET A 1 3.10 21.78 -18.24
CA MET A 1 4.35 21.17 -17.71
C MET A 1 4.82 20.15 -18.73
N GLN A 2 6.02 20.29 -19.28
CA GLN A 2 6.62 19.23 -20.14
C GLN A 2 7.42 18.32 -19.21
N GLY A 3 7.06 17.05 -19.14
CA GLY A 3 7.81 16.04 -18.41
C GLY A 3 8.95 15.51 -19.29
N ASN A 4 10.14 15.36 -18.74
CA ASN A 4 11.25 14.71 -19.42
C ASN A 4 11.43 13.31 -18.81
N PHE A 5 11.59 12.30 -19.68
CA PHE A 5 12.02 10.97 -19.26
C PHE A 5 13.44 11.07 -18.69
N ILE A 6 13.66 10.54 -17.47
CA ILE A 6 14.96 10.61 -16.81
C ILE A 6 15.67 9.27 -16.90
N GLN A 7 15.02 8.19 -16.46
CA GLN A 7 15.62 6.85 -16.49
C GLN A 7 14.57 5.76 -16.38
N GLU A 8 14.97 4.56 -16.76
CA GLU A 8 14.23 3.32 -16.56
C GLU A 8 15.04 2.41 -15.62
N THR A 9 14.36 1.75 -14.70
CA THR A 9 14.98 0.77 -13.80
C THR A 9 14.14 -0.50 -13.83
N CYS A 10 14.74 -1.60 -14.25
CA CYS A 10 14.15 -2.94 -14.20
C CYS A 10 14.98 -3.81 -13.28
N ARG A 11 14.35 -4.29 -12.18
CA ARG A 11 15.01 -5.13 -11.16
C ARG A 11 14.18 -6.38 -10.90
N SER A 12 13.89 -7.12 -11.95
CA SER A 12 13.12 -8.37 -11.85
C SER A 12 13.95 -9.46 -11.20
N GLY A 13 13.43 -10.07 -10.12
CA GLY A 13 14.10 -11.13 -9.41
C GLY A 13 13.60 -11.32 -7.98
N ARG A 14 14.38 -12.05 -7.18
CA ARG A 14 14.06 -12.36 -5.77
C ARG A 14 15.12 -11.86 -4.78
N GLY A 15 16.15 -11.24 -5.27
CA GLY A 15 17.20 -10.66 -4.45
C GLY A 15 16.72 -9.48 -3.58
N PRO A 16 17.57 -8.97 -2.68
CA PRO A 16 17.18 -7.94 -1.74
C PRO A 16 16.62 -6.67 -2.38
N GLY A 17 17.18 -6.21 -3.47
CA GLY A 17 16.72 -5.02 -4.21
C GLY A 17 15.96 -5.36 -5.49
N GLU A 18 15.40 -6.55 -5.60
CA GLU A 18 14.66 -7.03 -6.76
C GLU A 18 13.20 -7.27 -6.37
N TYR A 19 12.31 -7.27 -7.36
CA TYR A 19 10.88 -7.56 -7.18
C TYR A 19 10.40 -8.57 -8.21
N ILE A 20 9.44 -9.39 -7.82
CA ILE A 20 8.77 -10.32 -8.74
C ILE A 20 7.73 -9.57 -9.55
N HIS A 21 6.92 -8.76 -8.88
CA HIS A 21 5.89 -7.93 -9.50
C HIS A 21 5.63 -6.68 -8.67
N ALA A 22 6.11 -5.56 -9.15
CA ALA A 22 5.80 -4.25 -8.58
C ALA A 22 4.33 -3.92 -8.86
N CYS A 23 3.50 -3.86 -7.83
CA CYS A 23 2.06 -3.60 -7.96
C CYS A 23 1.68 -2.18 -7.55
N SER A 24 2.44 -1.55 -6.68
CA SER A 24 2.23 -0.17 -6.26
C SER A 24 3.55 0.52 -5.98
N ILE A 25 3.59 1.83 -6.23
CA ILE A 25 4.76 2.68 -5.99
C ILE A 25 4.30 3.99 -5.34
N GLU A 26 5.02 4.41 -4.33
CA GLU A 26 4.82 5.69 -3.63
C GLU A 26 6.19 6.32 -3.35
N CYS A 27 6.20 7.62 -3.11
CA CYS A 27 7.43 8.30 -2.70
C CYS A 27 7.14 9.40 -1.66
N ASP A 28 8.13 9.64 -0.82
CA ASP A 28 8.17 10.82 0.05
C ASP A 28 9.51 11.56 -0.15
N SER A 29 9.84 12.49 0.74
CA SER A 29 11.10 13.25 0.66
C SER A 29 12.35 12.40 0.90
N SER A 30 12.22 11.17 1.40
CA SER A 30 13.34 10.32 1.80
C SER A 30 13.57 9.16 0.84
N PHE A 31 12.50 8.53 0.37
CA PHE A 31 12.58 7.28 -0.39
C PHE A 31 11.51 7.17 -1.47
N VAL A 32 11.80 6.30 -2.43
CA VAL A 32 10.84 5.69 -3.34
C VAL A 32 10.56 4.28 -2.83
N TYR A 33 9.29 3.95 -2.67
CA TYR A 33 8.82 2.69 -2.13
C TYR A 33 8.16 1.87 -3.22
N VAL A 34 8.54 0.61 -3.34
CA VAL A 34 7.96 -0.33 -4.31
C VAL A 34 7.37 -1.51 -3.56
N LEU A 35 6.08 -1.75 -3.76
CA LEU A 35 5.39 -2.90 -3.20
C LEU A 35 5.47 -4.09 -4.14
N ASP A 36 6.12 -5.15 -3.70
CA ASP A 36 6.18 -6.45 -4.37
C ASP A 36 5.16 -7.40 -3.74
N MET A 37 3.98 -7.50 -4.36
CA MET A 37 2.89 -8.32 -3.84
C MET A 37 3.25 -9.81 -3.74
N PRO A 38 3.77 -10.48 -4.79
CA PRO A 38 4.14 -11.90 -4.68
C PRO A 38 5.32 -12.16 -3.76
N GLY A 39 6.23 -11.20 -3.67
CA GLY A 39 7.38 -11.25 -2.75
C GLY A 39 7.04 -10.91 -1.32
N LYS A 40 5.82 -10.42 -1.06
CA LYS A 40 5.37 -9.95 0.26
C LYS A 40 6.39 -9.01 0.91
N LYS A 41 6.81 -7.98 0.18
CA LYS A 41 7.79 -7.03 0.70
C LYS A 41 7.57 -5.62 0.19
N LEU A 42 7.95 -4.65 1.01
CA LEU A 42 8.09 -3.25 0.66
C LEU A 42 9.57 -2.94 0.50
N ILE A 43 9.96 -2.49 -0.69
CA ILE A 43 11.35 -2.21 -1.05
C ILE A 43 11.54 -0.71 -1.07
N TYR A 44 12.61 -0.25 -0.45
CA TYR A 44 12.98 1.16 -0.35
C TYR A 44 14.18 1.41 -1.26
N TYR A 45 14.04 2.42 -2.11
CA TYR A 45 15.12 2.96 -2.91
C TYR A 45 15.34 4.42 -2.55
N ASP A 46 16.55 4.91 -2.73
CA ASP A 46 16.81 6.34 -2.72
C ASP A 46 16.24 7.01 -4.01
N HIS A 47 16.25 8.33 -4.08
CA HIS A 47 15.77 9.06 -5.25
C HIS A 47 16.63 8.87 -6.52
N SER A 48 17.80 8.26 -6.40
CA SER A 48 18.63 7.80 -7.52
C SER A 48 18.34 6.34 -7.89
N MET A 49 17.28 5.73 -7.30
CA MET A 49 16.89 4.35 -7.48
C MET A 49 17.94 3.33 -7.02
N ASN A 50 18.82 3.66 -6.10
CA ASN A 50 19.68 2.68 -5.45
C ASN A 50 18.90 1.98 -4.33
N PHE A 51 19.08 0.66 -4.24
CA PHE A 51 18.47 -0.14 -3.17
C PHE A 51 19.00 0.27 -1.80
N VAL A 52 18.10 0.47 -0.85
CA VAL A 52 18.40 0.81 0.54
C VAL A 52 18.09 -0.37 1.46
N ILE A 53 16.83 -0.80 1.50
CA ILE A 53 16.38 -1.89 2.35
C ILE A 53 15.08 -2.50 1.80
N ALA A 54 14.79 -3.75 2.18
CA ALA A 54 13.49 -4.35 1.97
C ALA A 54 12.92 -4.83 3.31
N LYS A 55 11.65 -4.52 3.56
CA LYS A 55 10.90 -4.97 4.74
C LYS A 55 9.86 -6.00 4.32
N ASN A 56 9.91 -7.19 4.93
CA ASN A 56 8.94 -8.25 4.66
C ASN A 56 7.59 -7.92 5.28
N LEU A 57 6.53 -8.28 4.57
CA LEU A 57 5.15 -8.19 5.02
C LEU A 57 4.66 -9.56 5.45
N SER A 58 3.94 -9.62 6.55
CA SER A 58 3.28 -10.86 7.01
C SER A 58 1.95 -11.14 6.29
N TYR A 59 1.53 -10.27 5.39
CA TYR A 59 0.26 -10.30 4.66
C TYR A 59 0.49 -9.98 3.18
N THR A 60 -0.50 -10.27 2.34
CA THR A 60 -0.50 -9.89 0.93
C THR A 60 -1.21 -8.55 0.76
N SER A 61 -0.56 -7.60 0.11
CA SER A 61 -1.13 -6.30 -0.22
C SER A 61 -0.87 -5.97 -1.68
N SER A 62 -1.85 -5.38 -2.35
CA SER A 62 -1.72 -4.93 -3.75
C SER A 62 -1.57 -3.43 -3.89
N ASP A 63 -1.84 -2.69 -2.83
CA ASP A 63 -1.74 -1.23 -2.84
C ASP A 63 -1.44 -0.68 -1.44
N PHE A 64 -0.82 0.48 -1.39
CA PHE A 64 -0.56 1.19 -0.15
C PHE A 64 -0.51 2.69 -0.38
N LYS A 65 -0.65 3.46 0.68
CA LYS A 65 -0.45 4.91 0.70
C LYS A 65 0.46 5.32 1.84
N ILE A 66 1.24 6.34 1.57
CA ILE A 66 2.06 7.01 2.56
C ILE A 66 1.25 8.17 3.13
N THR A 67 1.16 8.21 4.45
CA THR A 67 0.72 9.38 5.21
C THR A 67 1.92 10.00 5.90
N ASP A 68 1.76 11.12 6.60
CA ASP A 68 2.90 11.83 7.23
C ASP A 68 3.87 10.91 7.99
N LYS A 69 3.35 9.97 8.78
CA LYS A 69 4.18 9.11 9.65
C LYS A 69 3.95 7.63 9.46
N HIS A 70 3.01 7.24 8.62
CA HIS A 70 2.54 5.86 8.54
C HIS A 70 2.39 5.39 7.10
N PHE A 71 2.20 4.09 6.97
CA PHE A 71 1.73 3.43 5.76
C PHE A 71 0.33 2.90 5.99
N LEU A 72 -0.55 3.09 5.03
CA LEU A 72 -1.86 2.46 4.98
C LEU A 72 -1.84 1.40 3.87
N PHE A 73 -1.96 0.14 4.23
CA PHE A 73 -1.99 -0.99 3.29
C PHE A 73 -3.40 -1.54 3.14
N ASN A 74 -3.75 -1.99 1.94
CA ASN A 74 -4.85 -2.92 1.80
C ASN A 74 -4.38 -4.34 2.14
N ASN A 75 -5.20 -5.10 2.86
CA ASN A 75 -4.93 -6.50 3.17
C ASN A 75 -5.83 -7.40 2.32
N LEU A 76 -5.22 -8.27 1.54
CA LEU A 76 -5.92 -9.18 0.64
C LEU A 76 -6.10 -10.59 1.24
N GLU A 77 -5.55 -10.85 2.41
CA GLU A 77 -5.61 -12.17 3.04
C GLU A 77 -6.83 -12.27 3.94
N ASP A 78 -7.64 -13.28 3.65
CA ASP A 78 -8.79 -13.68 4.46
C ASP A 78 -8.29 -14.68 5.52
N ILE A 79 -7.80 -14.17 6.64
CA ILE A 79 -7.45 -14.94 7.81
C ILE A 79 -8.40 -14.52 8.93
N ASP A 80 -8.93 -15.44 9.69
CA ASP A 80 -9.85 -15.20 10.79
C ASP A 80 -9.39 -14.03 11.70
N GLY A 81 -10.29 -13.05 11.89
CA GLY A 81 -10.00 -11.86 12.68
C GLY A 81 -9.28 -10.74 11.92
N ASN A 82 -9.14 -10.85 10.60
CA ASN A 82 -8.46 -9.84 9.80
C ASN A 82 -9.35 -8.65 9.42
N TYR A 83 -8.64 -7.60 9.07
CA TYR A 83 -9.16 -6.35 8.57
C TYR A 83 -8.68 -6.09 7.15
N TYR A 84 -9.49 -5.37 6.38
CA TYR A 84 -9.14 -5.03 4.99
C TYR A 84 -7.99 -4.03 4.88
N TYR A 85 -7.76 -3.23 5.92
CA TYR A 85 -6.77 -2.16 5.91
C TYR A 85 -5.95 -2.18 7.18
N LEU A 86 -4.64 -2.09 6.99
CA LEU A 86 -3.65 -2.11 8.05
C LEU A 86 -2.88 -0.80 8.07
N TYR A 87 -2.86 -0.16 9.22
CA TYR A 87 -2.11 1.06 9.44
C TYR A 87 -0.81 0.71 10.15
N ARG A 88 0.31 1.04 9.53
CA ARG A 88 1.66 0.68 9.99
C ARG A 88 2.50 1.92 10.19
N ASP A 89 3.33 1.95 11.24
CA ASP A 89 4.35 2.97 11.39
C ASP A 89 5.48 2.78 10.37
N ARG A 90 6.47 3.67 10.38
CA ARG A 90 7.62 3.61 9.46
C ARG A 90 8.53 2.40 9.73
N ASP A 91 8.43 1.78 10.90
CA ASP A 91 9.13 0.55 11.25
C ASP A 91 8.35 -0.72 10.94
N MET A 92 7.15 -0.58 10.35
CA MET A 92 6.23 -1.65 9.97
C MET A 92 5.51 -2.30 11.15
N ASN A 93 5.54 -1.69 12.33
CA ASN A 93 4.71 -2.14 13.44
C ASN A 93 3.25 -1.77 13.16
N GLU A 94 2.33 -2.64 13.54
CA GLU A 94 0.91 -2.36 13.43
C GLU A 94 0.52 -1.30 14.46
N VAL A 95 -0.10 -0.24 13.96
CA VAL A 95 -0.60 0.87 14.78
C VAL A 95 -2.11 0.73 14.94
N ASP A 96 -2.79 0.39 13.85
CA ASP A 96 -4.24 0.22 13.83
C ASP A 96 -4.69 -0.60 12.62
N HIS A 97 -5.97 -1.00 12.60
CA HIS A 97 -6.58 -1.75 11.52
C HIS A 97 -8.06 -1.37 11.39
N PHE A 98 -8.53 -1.35 10.14
CA PHE A 98 -9.86 -0.83 9.84
C PHE A 98 -10.68 -1.79 8.99
N ILE A 99 -12.00 -1.68 9.14
CA ILE A 99 -13.00 -2.41 8.37
C ILE A 99 -12.82 -3.92 8.52
N PRO A 100 -13.45 -4.52 9.53
CA PRO A 100 -13.37 -5.95 9.77
C PRO A 100 -13.87 -6.73 8.53
N TYR A 101 -13.17 -7.79 8.22
CA TYR A 101 -13.56 -8.69 7.16
C TYR A 101 -14.91 -9.34 7.49
N LYS A 102 -15.85 -9.25 6.55
CA LYS A 102 -17.16 -9.90 6.68
C LYS A 102 -17.22 -11.10 5.74
N PRO A 103 -17.27 -12.34 6.24
CA PRO A 103 -17.23 -13.55 5.40
C PRO A 103 -18.34 -13.63 4.33
N LYS A 104 -19.48 -12.94 4.55
CA LYS A 104 -20.58 -12.87 3.58
C LYS A 104 -20.22 -12.24 2.23
N TRP A 105 -19.10 -11.54 2.15
CA TRP A 105 -18.66 -10.86 0.93
C TRP A 105 -17.80 -11.77 0.05
N GLY A 106 -17.55 -13.00 0.54
CA GLY A 106 -16.98 -14.09 -0.20
C GLY A 106 -15.67 -13.74 -0.93
N HIS A 107 -15.01 -14.75 -1.37
CA HIS A 107 -13.81 -14.73 -2.21
C HIS A 107 -13.89 -13.87 -3.49
N THR A 108 -15.01 -13.24 -3.75
CA THR A 108 -15.25 -12.33 -4.88
C THR A 108 -14.44 -11.03 -4.82
N LEU A 109 -13.99 -10.60 -3.64
CA LEU A 109 -13.10 -9.44 -3.54
C LEU A 109 -11.64 -9.76 -3.87
N HIS A 110 -11.27 -11.04 -3.85
CA HIS A 110 -10.00 -11.53 -4.40
C HIS A 110 -10.07 -11.75 -5.92
N GLY A 111 -11.22 -11.41 -6.54
CA GLY A 111 -11.43 -11.53 -7.97
C GLY A 111 -10.43 -10.67 -8.74
N ARG A 112 -9.59 -11.35 -9.48
CA ARG A 112 -8.77 -10.83 -10.57
C ARG A 112 -9.47 -9.65 -11.26
N GLY A 113 -9.05 -8.42 -10.95
CA GLY A 113 -9.53 -7.29 -11.71
C GLY A 113 -9.86 -6.00 -10.97
N THR A 114 -9.75 -5.92 -9.66
CA THR A 114 -9.81 -4.62 -8.99
C THR A 114 -8.43 -3.96 -8.99
N THR A 115 -7.93 -3.65 -10.16
CA THR A 115 -6.69 -2.89 -10.36
C THR A 115 -6.94 -1.37 -10.30
N GLY A 116 -8.02 -0.96 -9.66
CA GLY A 116 -8.31 0.45 -9.44
C GLY A 116 -7.57 0.95 -8.19
N GLN A 117 -7.00 2.13 -8.28
CA GLN A 117 -6.48 2.84 -7.11
C GLN A 117 -7.62 3.06 -6.13
N MET A 118 -7.58 2.36 -4.99
CA MET A 118 -8.63 2.42 -3.97
C MET A 118 -8.40 3.54 -2.95
N PHE A 119 -7.19 4.07 -2.93
CA PHE A 119 -6.78 5.16 -2.03
C PHE A 119 -6.50 6.43 -2.81
N THR A 120 -6.82 7.56 -2.19
CA THR A 120 -6.29 8.85 -2.58
C THR A 120 -5.84 9.64 -1.36
N TRP A 121 -4.84 10.48 -1.53
CA TRP A 121 -4.30 11.34 -0.50
C TRP A 121 -4.46 12.79 -0.89
N ASN A 122 -4.99 13.60 0.02
CA ASN A 122 -5.05 15.05 -0.15
C ASN A 122 -3.92 15.69 0.66
N GLU A 123 -2.90 16.15 -0.04
CA GLU A 123 -1.71 16.76 0.58
C GLU A 123 -2.04 18.02 1.38
N SER A 124 -3.02 18.80 0.94
CA SER A 124 -3.39 20.07 1.58
C SER A 124 -4.12 19.87 2.89
N THR A 125 -5.01 18.87 2.96
CA THR A 125 -5.82 18.59 4.15
C THR A 125 -5.23 17.47 5.00
N LYS A 126 -4.19 16.78 4.48
CA LYS A 126 -3.59 15.60 5.11
C LYS A 126 -4.59 14.48 5.38
N GLN A 127 -5.57 14.34 4.49
CA GLN A 127 -6.62 13.33 4.58
C GLN A 127 -6.42 12.26 3.51
N SER A 128 -6.68 11.01 3.87
CA SER A 128 -6.78 9.90 2.94
C SER A 128 -8.25 9.53 2.76
N PHE A 129 -8.61 9.24 1.52
CA PHE A 129 -9.93 8.72 1.20
C PHE A 129 -9.80 7.34 0.58
N LEU A 130 -10.72 6.48 0.95
CA LEU A 130 -10.78 5.11 0.53
C LEU A 130 -12.16 4.79 -0.01
N VAL A 131 -12.20 4.18 -1.19
CA VAL A 131 -13.41 3.57 -1.73
C VAL A 131 -13.27 2.06 -1.66
N ARG A 132 -14.21 1.42 -0.99
CA ARG A 132 -14.28 -0.04 -0.97
C ARG A 132 -15.00 -0.54 -2.22
N PRO A 133 -14.42 -1.49 -2.98
CA PRO A 133 -15.12 -2.12 -4.09
C PRO A 133 -16.48 -2.69 -3.65
N PHE A 134 -17.50 -2.50 -4.50
CA PHE A 134 -18.87 -2.96 -4.25
C PHE A 134 -19.54 -2.41 -2.97
N SER A 135 -19.01 -1.34 -2.44
CA SER A 135 -19.60 -0.58 -1.34
C SER A 135 -19.96 0.82 -1.83
N ASN A 136 -21.09 1.35 -1.36
CA ASN A 136 -21.47 2.73 -1.60
C ASN A 136 -20.87 3.68 -0.53
N GLN A 137 -19.83 3.23 0.16
CA GLN A 137 -19.21 3.97 1.26
C GLN A 137 -17.85 4.50 0.84
N ILE A 138 -17.60 5.75 1.20
CA ILE A 138 -16.29 6.40 1.15
C ILE A 138 -15.85 6.56 2.59
N TYR A 139 -14.66 6.07 2.90
CA TYR A 139 -14.06 6.23 4.21
C TYR A 139 -13.02 7.33 4.15
N GLU A 140 -13.04 8.19 5.15
CA GLU A 140 -12.05 9.23 5.36
C GLU A 140 -11.15 8.86 6.52
N PHE A 141 -9.85 9.01 6.33
CA PHE A 141 -8.86 8.79 7.38
C PHE A 141 -8.08 10.07 7.62
N THR A 142 -7.99 10.47 8.87
CA THR A 142 -7.13 11.57 9.29
C THR A 142 -5.73 11.06 9.63
N PRO A 143 -4.69 11.92 9.66
CA PRO A 143 -3.34 11.53 10.04
C PRO A 143 -3.23 10.88 11.42
N ALA A 144 -4.21 11.10 12.29
CA ALA A 144 -4.29 10.52 13.63
C ALA A 144 -4.85 9.09 13.65
N GLY A 145 -5.21 8.53 12.48
CA GLY A 145 -5.74 7.17 12.39
C GLY A 145 -7.23 7.04 12.72
N ASN A 146 -7.93 8.12 13.02
CA ASN A 146 -9.37 8.08 13.20
C ASN A 146 -10.08 8.03 11.85
N TYR A 147 -11.09 7.19 11.70
CA TYR A 147 -11.96 7.13 10.51
C TYR A 147 -13.41 7.40 10.93
N ASP A 148 -14.11 8.11 10.11
CA ASP A 148 -15.56 8.34 10.18
C ASP A 148 -16.30 7.59 9.06
#